data_922b756a0de524b3e928d0791c1dbe10
#
_entry.id   922b756a0de524b3e928d0791c1dbe10
#
_cell.length_a   1.000
_cell.length_b   1.000
_cell.length_c   1.000
_cell.angle_alpha   90.00
_cell.angle_beta   90.00
_cell.angle_gamma   90.00
#
_symmetry.space_group_name_H-M   'P 1'
#
loop_
_entity.id
_entity.type
_entity.pdbx_description
1 polymer ?
#
loop_
_entity_poly.entity_id
_entity_poly.type
_entity_poly.pdbx_seq_one_letter_code
_entity_poly.pdbx_strand_id
1 'polypeptide(L)'
;MSVDPEHASVNGRKRSQRPQASHHEVADELRTRIRSGVLRPGQRMPTQAKLADEFGVERGAVRQALRILQSEHLLTNVSKGAPATVAPGPGPVRLAVGPEAPPQPTMVALTPRIEAAFAASHVRIDALCLTSVSLNLALGGPLRLIHAGRLEPAKIDVRVLLPSRNIDLAFPTAVAADASAEDAVHDRWLAQRNAQGQVLRHNLLALRATHGIDVHVTFRALPFTPPVKLYLLNGAEALFAYYTLGRHEREIDHEHLQTYDAEGTRSMLFAFEQGAGLRDTAFVDQSTRWFDALWETISSELQLTA
;
A
#
# COMPACT_ATOMS: atom_id res chain seq x y z
N MET A 1 9.63 -86.75 -37.52
CA MET A 1 9.48 -87.31 -36.18
C MET A 1 9.59 -86.18 -35.23
N SER A 2 8.47 -85.70 -34.76
CA SER A 2 7.97 -85.85 -33.38
C SER A 2 8.54 -84.66 -32.51
N VAL A 3 7.85 -83.86 -32.05
CA VAL A 3 6.63 -83.60 -31.30
C VAL A 3 6.86 -82.33 -30.42
N ASP A 4 5.92 -81.43 -30.48
CA ASP A 4 5.66 -80.36 -29.47
C ASP A 4 5.44 -80.98 -28.06
N PRO A 5 5.42 -80.23 -26.96
CA PRO A 5 4.37 -79.20 -26.72
C PRO A 5 4.76 -77.96 -25.86
N GLU A 6 3.99 -76.89 -26.08
CA GLU A 6 3.32 -75.98 -25.16
C GLU A 6 3.84 -75.86 -23.69
N HIS A 7 4.09 -74.65 -23.29
CA HIS A 7 3.55 -74.17 -22.01
C HIS A 7 3.21 -72.69 -22.07
N ALA A 8 1.95 -72.45 -21.92
CA ALA A 8 1.37 -71.14 -21.68
C ALA A 8 1.84 -70.56 -20.34
N SER A 9 2.17 -69.30 -20.27
CA SER A 9 2.31 -68.57 -19.04
C SER A 9 1.57 -67.27 -19.13
N VAL A 10 0.45 -67.29 -18.51
CA VAL A 10 -0.34 -66.36 -17.73
C VAL A 10 0.00 -64.87 -17.83
N ASN A 11 -0.97 -64.14 -18.32
CA ASN A 11 -1.21 -62.71 -18.23
C ASN A 11 -0.98 -62.11 -16.83
N GLY A 12 0.07 -61.31 -16.71
CA GLY A 12 0.20 -60.33 -15.65
C GLY A 12 -0.41 -59.01 -16.09
N ARG A 13 -1.67 -58.74 -15.69
CA ARG A 13 -2.30 -57.44 -15.83
C ARG A 13 -1.41 -56.38 -15.14
N LYS A 14 -0.69 -55.58 -15.91
CA LYS A 14 -0.10 -54.30 -15.42
C LYS A 14 -1.27 -53.41 -15.04
N ARG A 15 -1.48 -53.21 -13.72
CA ARG A 15 -2.26 -52.12 -13.19
C ARG A 15 -1.66 -50.84 -13.76
N SER A 16 -2.42 -50.10 -14.54
CA SER A 16 -2.08 -48.74 -14.96
C SER A 16 -1.94 -47.89 -13.73
N GLN A 17 -0.71 -47.62 -13.35
CA GLN A 17 -0.41 -46.58 -12.34
C GLN A 17 -0.86 -45.26 -12.95
N ARG A 18 -1.91 -44.65 -12.36
CA ARG A 18 -2.18 -43.22 -12.56
C ARG A 18 -0.89 -42.46 -12.13
N PRO A 19 -0.46 -41.47 -12.91
CA PRO A 19 0.69 -40.64 -12.50
C PRO A 19 0.41 -40.08 -11.11
N GLN A 20 1.29 -40.39 -10.16
CA GLN A 20 1.21 -39.80 -8.82
C GLN A 20 1.42 -38.30 -8.94
N ALA A 21 0.51 -37.52 -8.41
CA ALA A 21 0.63 -36.06 -8.38
C ALA A 21 1.95 -35.67 -7.69
N SER A 22 2.66 -34.72 -8.26
CA SER A 22 3.89 -34.21 -7.67
C SER A 22 3.59 -33.31 -6.45
N HIS A 23 4.55 -33.13 -5.56
CA HIS A 23 4.40 -32.22 -4.43
C HIS A 23 4.10 -30.77 -4.86
N HIS A 24 4.51 -30.36 -6.07
CA HIS A 24 4.16 -29.07 -6.66
C HIS A 24 2.67 -29.02 -7.05
N GLU A 25 2.13 -30.03 -7.70
CA GLU A 25 0.73 -30.09 -8.06
C GLU A 25 -0.18 -30.10 -6.82
N VAL A 26 0.22 -30.80 -5.76
CA VAL A 26 -0.48 -30.75 -4.47
C VAL A 26 -0.43 -29.34 -3.86
N ALA A 27 0.71 -28.65 -3.93
CA ALA A 27 0.84 -27.27 -3.45
C ALA A 27 -0.04 -26.31 -4.26
N ASP A 28 -0.06 -26.45 -5.58
CA ASP A 28 -0.85 -25.60 -6.49
C ASP A 28 -2.36 -25.75 -6.25
N GLU A 29 -2.84 -26.97 -6.09
CA GLU A 29 -4.24 -27.23 -5.79
C GLU A 29 -4.64 -26.68 -4.41
N LEU A 30 -3.82 -26.91 -3.38
CA LEU A 30 -4.07 -26.35 -2.05
C LEU A 30 -4.01 -24.81 -2.05
N ARG A 31 -3.10 -24.22 -2.83
CA ARG A 31 -3.02 -22.75 -3.02
C ARG A 31 -4.30 -22.21 -3.64
N THR A 32 -4.82 -22.91 -4.66
CA THR A 32 -6.09 -22.56 -5.31
C THR A 32 -7.25 -22.62 -4.33
N ARG A 33 -7.34 -23.65 -3.50
CA ARG A 33 -8.39 -23.78 -2.45
C ARG A 33 -8.32 -22.69 -1.38
N ILE A 34 -7.10 -22.28 -1.01
CA ILE A 34 -6.90 -21.16 -0.06
C ILE A 34 -7.33 -19.85 -0.71
N ARG A 35 -6.91 -19.58 -1.95
CA ARG A 35 -7.23 -18.34 -2.65
C ARG A 35 -8.71 -18.21 -3.02
N SER A 36 -9.37 -19.31 -3.35
CA SER A 36 -10.81 -19.35 -3.65
C SER A 36 -11.70 -19.34 -2.40
N GLY A 37 -11.12 -19.42 -1.18
CA GLY A 37 -11.86 -19.41 0.08
C GLY A 37 -12.49 -20.77 0.45
N VAL A 38 -12.25 -21.83 -0.31
CA VAL A 38 -12.65 -23.21 0.06
C VAL A 38 -11.96 -23.62 1.38
N LEU A 39 -10.70 -23.27 1.52
CA LEU A 39 -9.97 -23.34 2.79
C LEU A 39 -9.89 -21.93 3.38
N ARG A 40 -10.63 -21.69 4.45
CA ARG A 40 -10.78 -20.35 5.04
C ARG A 40 -9.60 -19.96 5.92
N PRO A 41 -9.25 -18.67 6.00
CA PRO A 41 -8.28 -18.16 6.95
C PRO A 41 -8.58 -18.61 8.38
N GLY A 42 -7.55 -19.06 9.11
CA GLY A 42 -7.66 -19.61 10.45
C GLY A 42 -8.17 -21.06 10.53
N GLN A 43 -8.60 -21.64 9.43
CA GLN A 43 -9.07 -23.03 9.38
C GLN A 43 -7.89 -24.00 9.52
N ARG A 44 -8.06 -25.06 10.28
CA ARG A 44 -7.10 -26.17 10.36
C ARG A 44 -7.16 -26.98 9.06
N MET A 45 -6.00 -27.24 8.48
CA MET A 45 -5.85 -28.11 7.32
C MET A 45 -6.25 -29.56 7.67
N PRO A 46 -6.71 -30.34 6.68
CA PRO A 46 -6.79 -31.78 6.85
C PRO A 46 -5.43 -32.37 7.24
N THR A 47 -5.43 -33.50 7.93
CA THR A 47 -4.18 -34.16 8.35
C THR A 47 -3.37 -34.59 7.12
N GLN A 48 -2.03 -34.67 7.29
CA GLN A 48 -1.15 -35.12 6.19
C GLN A 48 -1.56 -36.50 5.65
N ALA A 49 -2.11 -37.37 6.48
CA ALA A 49 -2.64 -38.66 6.06
C ALA A 49 -3.85 -38.50 5.14
N LYS A 50 -4.84 -37.68 5.53
CA LYS A 50 -6.02 -37.40 4.70
C LYS A 50 -5.67 -36.75 3.37
N LEU A 51 -4.73 -35.81 3.38
CA LEU A 51 -4.26 -35.20 2.12
C LEU A 51 -3.50 -36.19 1.25
N ALA A 52 -2.70 -37.09 1.84
CA ALA A 52 -2.02 -38.13 1.09
C ALA A 52 -3.02 -39.08 0.39
N ASP A 53 -4.07 -39.47 1.11
CA ASP A 53 -5.15 -40.33 0.57
C ASP A 53 -5.95 -39.58 -0.50
N GLU A 54 -6.28 -38.30 -0.29
CA GLU A 54 -7.06 -37.47 -1.22
C GLU A 54 -6.33 -37.24 -2.56
N PHE A 55 -5.03 -36.95 -2.50
CA PHE A 55 -4.23 -36.67 -3.70
C PHE A 55 -3.56 -37.92 -4.29
N GLY A 56 -3.68 -39.06 -3.62
CA GLY A 56 -3.06 -40.30 -4.08
C GLY A 56 -1.53 -40.26 -4.07
N VAL A 57 -0.93 -39.53 -3.11
CA VAL A 57 0.52 -39.30 -2.99
C VAL A 57 1.06 -39.80 -1.67
N GLU A 58 2.38 -39.92 -1.58
CA GLU A 58 3.02 -40.25 -0.30
C GLU A 58 2.97 -39.08 0.68
N ARG A 59 2.94 -39.37 1.98
CA ARG A 59 2.98 -38.34 3.06
C ARG A 59 4.20 -37.42 2.96
N GLY A 60 5.30 -37.91 2.36
CA GLY A 60 6.49 -37.12 2.07
C GLY A 60 6.23 -35.95 1.11
N ALA A 61 5.50 -36.24 0.02
CA ALA A 61 5.11 -35.22 -0.97
C ALA A 61 4.18 -34.17 -0.37
N VAL A 62 3.17 -34.61 0.42
CA VAL A 62 2.28 -33.69 1.16
C VAL A 62 3.07 -32.76 2.11
N ARG A 63 4.05 -33.31 2.84
CA ARG A 63 4.87 -32.52 3.74
C ARG A 63 5.68 -31.46 3.00
N GLN A 64 6.18 -31.79 1.83
CA GLN A 64 6.92 -30.86 0.98
C GLN A 64 6.00 -29.77 0.40
N ALA A 65 4.81 -30.13 -0.07
CA ALA A 65 3.79 -29.19 -0.50
C ALA A 65 3.40 -28.21 0.63
N LEU A 66 3.18 -28.69 1.84
CA LEU A 66 2.86 -27.83 2.98
C LEU A 66 4.01 -26.89 3.36
N ARG A 67 5.29 -27.31 3.21
CA ARG A 67 6.44 -26.41 3.41
C ARG A 67 6.52 -25.32 2.35
N ILE A 68 6.20 -25.63 1.09
CA ILE A 68 6.11 -24.62 0.03
C ILE A 68 5.06 -23.56 0.40
N LEU A 69 3.85 -24.00 0.78
CA LEU A 69 2.79 -23.08 1.19
C LEU A 69 3.13 -22.29 2.48
N GLN A 70 3.95 -22.86 3.36
CA GLN A 70 4.46 -22.15 4.53
C GLN A 70 5.50 -21.08 4.14
N SER A 71 6.42 -21.38 3.22
CA SER A 71 7.38 -20.38 2.71
C SER A 71 6.69 -19.25 1.94
N GLU A 72 5.51 -19.51 1.36
CA GLU A 72 4.63 -18.53 0.74
C GLU A 72 3.73 -17.78 1.74
N HIS A 73 3.91 -18.00 3.05
CA HIS A 73 3.08 -17.43 4.11
C HIS A 73 1.57 -17.76 4.01
N LEU A 74 1.20 -18.81 3.28
CA LEU A 74 -0.18 -19.27 3.17
C LEU A 74 -0.61 -20.21 4.31
N LEU A 75 0.36 -20.81 5.01
CA LEU A 75 0.13 -21.69 6.17
C LEU A 75 0.99 -21.26 7.36
N THR A 76 0.44 -21.47 8.56
CA THR A 76 1.15 -21.35 9.84
C THR A 76 1.19 -22.69 10.55
N ASN A 77 2.10 -22.85 11.52
CA ASN A 77 2.21 -24.04 12.40
C ASN A 77 2.39 -25.38 11.65
N VAL A 78 3.19 -25.39 10.58
CA VAL A 78 3.56 -26.64 9.90
C VAL A 78 4.59 -27.39 10.75
N SER A 79 4.13 -28.23 11.67
CA SER A 79 4.99 -29.01 12.56
C SER A 79 4.70 -30.52 12.47
N LYS A 80 5.63 -31.35 13.01
CA LYS A 80 5.45 -32.80 13.10
C LYS A 80 4.36 -33.10 14.13
N GLY A 81 3.19 -33.60 13.65
CA GLY A 81 2.15 -34.10 14.54
C GLY A 81 0.92 -33.21 14.73
N ALA A 82 0.93 -31.96 14.30
CA ALA A 82 -0.25 -31.10 14.31
C ALA A 82 -0.67 -30.71 12.89
N PRO A 83 -1.99 -30.63 12.58
CA PRO A 83 -2.44 -30.07 11.30
C PRO A 83 -2.00 -28.62 11.15
N ALA A 84 -1.46 -28.26 10.00
CA ALA A 84 -1.17 -26.87 9.66
C ALA A 84 -2.46 -26.03 9.70
N THR A 85 -2.34 -24.75 9.96
CA THR A 85 -3.47 -23.81 9.91
C THR A 85 -3.29 -22.90 8.71
N VAL A 86 -4.37 -22.69 7.96
CA VAL A 86 -4.37 -21.67 6.89
C VAL A 86 -4.02 -20.36 7.55
N ALA A 87 -2.95 -19.75 7.07
CA ALA A 87 -2.58 -18.42 7.57
C ALA A 87 -3.85 -17.53 7.48
N PRO A 88 -4.10 -16.66 8.45
CA PRO A 88 -5.06 -15.60 8.21
C PRO A 88 -4.61 -14.97 6.90
N GLY A 89 -5.34 -15.26 5.81
CA GLY A 89 -5.07 -14.65 4.52
C GLY A 89 -4.89 -13.16 4.76
N PRO A 90 -4.37 -12.39 3.79
CA PRO A 90 -4.70 -10.98 3.78
C PRO A 90 -6.23 -10.92 3.65
N GLY A 91 -6.92 -11.14 4.76
CA GLY A 91 -8.25 -10.61 4.98
C GLY A 91 -8.15 -9.13 4.63
N PRO A 92 -9.25 -8.40 4.39
CA PRO A 92 -9.13 -6.96 4.30
C PRO A 92 -8.19 -6.62 5.44
N VAL A 93 -6.99 -6.14 5.08
CA VAL A 93 -5.98 -5.82 6.07
C VAL A 93 -6.76 -4.96 7.04
N ARG A 94 -7.23 -5.52 8.14
CA ARG A 94 -7.52 -4.74 9.31
C ARG A 94 -6.13 -4.26 9.66
N LEU A 95 -5.77 -3.19 8.96
CA LEU A 95 -4.69 -2.36 9.38
C LEU A 95 -4.96 -2.21 10.86
N ALA A 96 -3.99 -2.57 11.68
CA ALA A 96 -4.05 -2.22 13.08
C ALA A 96 -4.15 -0.69 13.06
N VAL A 97 -5.37 -0.19 12.93
CA VAL A 97 -5.71 1.21 13.04
C VAL A 97 -5.89 1.41 14.52
N GLY A 98 -4.84 1.87 15.16
CA GLY A 98 -4.82 2.13 16.58
C GLY A 98 -3.48 2.73 16.97
N PRO A 99 -3.40 3.42 18.10
CA PRO A 99 -2.23 4.16 18.53
C PRO A 99 -0.99 3.30 18.78
N GLU A 100 -1.15 1.98 18.92
CA GLU A 100 -0.04 1.03 19.08
C GLU A 100 0.32 0.28 17.78
N ALA A 101 -0.32 0.60 16.65
CA ALA A 101 -0.01 -0.05 15.39
C ALA A 101 1.42 0.29 14.95
N PRO A 102 2.23 -0.69 14.53
CA PRO A 102 3.56 -0.40 14.01
C PRO A 102 3.45 0.48 12.76
N PRO A 103 4.44 1.36 12.52
CA PRO A 103 4.44 2.19 11.33
C PRO A 103 4.42 1.33 10.08
N GLN A 104 3.69 1.77 9.06
CA GLN A 104 3.52 1.06 7.79
C GLN A 104 3.86 1.98 6.62
N PRO A 105 4.20 1.43 5.43
CA PRO A 105 4.43 2.24 4.25
C PRO A 105 3.25 3.20 3.98
N THR A 106 3.54 4.43 3.59
CA THR A 106 2.53 5.48 3.37
C THR A 106 1.36 5.00 2.50
N MET A 107 1.64 4.25 1.42
CA MET A 107 0.60 3.75 0.52
C MET A 107 -0.34 2.75 1.18
N VAL A 108 0.12 2.04 2.20
CA VAL A 108 -0.69 1.06 2.95
C VAL A 108 -1.49 1.74 4.05
N ALA A 109 -0.84 2.65 4.79
CA ALA A 109 -1.40 3.25 6.01
C ALA A 109 -2.34 4.43 5.74
N LEU A 110 -2.08 5.25 4.70
CA LEU A 110 -2.78 6.51 4.48
C LEU A 110 -4.22 6.31 4.00
N THR A 111 -4.46 5.41 3.05
CA THR A 111 -5.78 5.21 2.44
C THR A 111 -6.89 4.91 3.46
N PRO A 112 -6.76 3.90 4.36
CA PRO A 112 -7.84 3.57 5.29
C PRO A 112 -8.09 4.67 6.33
N ARG A 113 -7.06 5.46 6.66
CA ARG A 113 -7.20 6.58 7.61
C ARG A 113 -7.93 7.75 6.98
N ILE A 114 -7.64 8.06 5.72
CA ILE A 114 -8.40 9.03 4.96
C ILE A 114 -9.85 8.55 4.77
N GLU A 115 -10.09 7.27 4.43
CA GLU A 115 -11.45 6.72 4.35
C GLU A 115 -12.21 6.88 5.68
N ALA A 116 -11.57 6.61 6.80
CA ALA A 116 -12.15 6.81 8.12
C ALA A 116 -12.47 8.29 8.39
N ALA A 117 -11.58 9.22 7.98
CA ALA A 117 -11.80 10.65 8.13
C ALA A 117 -13.04 11.14 7.33
N PHE A 118 -13.30 10.55 6.18
CA PHE A 118 -14.45 10.88 5.34
C PHE A 118 -15.80 10.39 5.88
N ALA A 119 -15.82 9.60 6.95
CA ALA A 119 -17.05 9.26 7.66
C ALA A 119 -17.64 10.45 8.46
N ALA A 120 -16.85 11.50 8.68
CA ALA A 120 -17.31 12.72 9.33
C ALA A 120 -18.17 13.59 8.38
N SER A 121 -19.16 14.29 8.91
CA SER A 121 -19.96 15.25 8.12
C SER A 121 -19.10 16.43 7.63
N HIS A 122 -18.11 16.86 8.40
CA HIS A 122 -17.12 17.86 7.99
C HIS A 122 -15.73 17.21 7.99
N VAL A 123 -15.18 17.03 6.80
CA VAL A 123 -13.86 16.48 6.57
C VAL A 123 -12.85 17.62 6.48
N ARG A 124 -11.81 17.58 7.30
CA ARG A 124 -10.69 18.51 7.24
C ARG A 124 -9.39 17.75 7.03
N ILE A 125 -8.66 18.10 6.01
CA ILE A 125 -7.34 17.52 5.69
C ILE A 125 -6.34 18.65 5.56
N ASP A 126 -5.30 18.64 6.39
CA ASP A 126 -4.16 19.52 6.26
C ASP A 126 -2.95 18.64 5.86
N ALA A 127 -2.29 18.97 4.77
CA ALA A 127 -1.19 18.17 4.23
C ALA A 127 0.06 19.01 3.98
N LEU A 128 1.20 18.56 4.48
CA LEU A 128 2.51 19.08 4.16
C LEU A 128 3.31 17.99 3.46
N CYS A 129 3.74 18.23 2.22
CA CYS A 129 4.41 17.23 1.42
C CYS A 129 5.24 17.85 0.28
N LEU A 130 6.12 17.04 -0.33
CA LEU A 130 6.93 17.43 -1.47
C LEU A 130 6.10 17.54 -2.76
N THR A 131 5.15 16.60 -2.92
CA THR A 131 4.15 16.52 -3.99
C THR A 131 2.86 15.93 -3.40
N SER A 132 1.72 16.08 -4.04
CA SER A 132 0.45 15.51 -3.54
C SER A 132 0.16 14.09 -4.03
N VAL A 133 1.15 13.35 -4.56
CA VAL A 133 0.97 11.99 -5.12
C VAL A 133 0.31 11.03 -4.13
N SER A 134 0.87 10.89 -2.92
CA SER A 134 0.33 9.96 -1.92
C SER A 134 -1.08 10.32 -1.48
N LEU A 135 -1.37 11.62 -1.36
CA LEU A 135 -2.70 12.11 -1.01
C LEU A 135 -3.72 11.81 -2.11
N ASN A 136 -3.37 12.06 -3.38
CA ASN A 136 -4.22 11.74 -4.52
C ASN A 136 -4.58 10.25 -4.58
N LEU A 137 -3.59 9.38 -4.40
CA LEU A 137 -3.80 7.93 -4.42
C LEU A 137 -4.71 7.49 -3.27
N ALA A 138 -4.52 8.06 -2.09
CA ALA A 138 -5.31 7.72 -0.91
C ALA A 138 -6.76 8.21 -1.00
N LEU A 139 -7.02 9.34 -1.66
CA LEU A 139 -8.36 9.88 -1.88
C LEU A 139 -9.19 9.07 -2.88
N GLY A 140 -8.58 8.23 -3.71
CA GLY A 140 -9.31 7.38 -4.66
C GLY A 140 -10.36 6.47 -4.01
N GLY A 141 -10.12 5.99 -2.78
CA GLY A 141 -11.08 5.21 -2.00
C GLY A 141 -12.33 6.02 -1.61
N PRO A 142 -12.18 7.08 -0.80
CA PRO A 142 -13.29 7.93 -0.39
C PRO A 142 -14.09 8.49 -1.56
N LEU A 143 -13.45 8.94 -2.62
CA LEU A 143 -14.14 9.45 -3.82
C LEU A 143 -15.05 8.39 -4.45
N ARG A 144 -14.58 7.15 -4.59
CA ARG A 144 -15.43 6.05 -5.07
C ARG A 144 -16.62 5.79 -4.14
N LEU A 145 -16.42 5.87 -2.82
CA LEU A 145 -17.48 5.67 -1.85
C LEU A 145 -18.51 6.80 -1.89
N ILE A 146 -18.11 8.04 -2.11
CA ILE A 146 -19.01 9.18 -2.32
C ILE A 146 -19.83 8.99 -3.60
N HIS A 147 -19.17 8.64 -4.73
CA HIS A 147 -19.88 8.37 -5.97
C HIS A 147 -20.85 7.18 -5.89
N ALA A 148 -20.58 6.23 -5.00
CA ALA A 148 -21.47 5.11 -4.72
C ALA A 148 -22.56 5.42 -3.70
N GLY A 149 -22.68 6.66 -3.18
CA GLY A 149 -23.63 7.05 -2.14
C GLY A 149 -23.40 6.38 -0.78
N ARG A 150 -22.17 5.93 -0.52
CA ARG A 150 -21.80 5.24 0.73
C ARG A 150 -21.14 6.17 1.75
N LEU A 151 -20.67 7.32 1.32
CA LEU A 151 -20.16 8.42 2.13
C LEU A 151 -20.84 9.72 1.64
N GLU A 152 -21.30 10.52 2.56
CA GLU A 152 -22.04 11.77 2.26
C GLU A 152 -21.56 12.90 3.20
N PRO A 153 -20.29 13.32 3.11
CA PRO A 153 -19.83 14.47 3.88
C PRO A 153 -20.56 15.73 3.41
N ALA A 154 -20.97 16.57 4.33
CA ALA A 154 -21.60 17.85 3.99
C ALA A 154 -20.55 18.88 3.54
N LYS A 155 -19.35 18.81 4.12
CA LYS A 155 -18.26 19.76 3.86
C LYS A 155 -16.89 19.07 3.81
N ILE A 156 -16.01 19.53 2.89
CA ILE A 156 -14.64 19.07 2.76
C ILE A 156 -13.72 20.28 2.64
N ASP A 157 -12.84 20.48 3.60
CA ASP A 157 -11.79 21.51 3.60
C ASP A 157 -10.41 20.81 3.47
N VAL A 158 -9.66 21.16 2.43
CA VAL A 158 -8.32 20.63 2.21
C VAL A 158 -7.33 21.78 2.06
N ARG A 159 -6.29 21.79 2.92
CA ARG A 159 -5.16 22.73 2.84
C ARG A 159 -3.89 21.96 2.55
N VAL A 160 -3.13 22.38 1.55
CA VAL A 160 -1.91 21.68 1.14
C VAL A 160 -0.73 22.66 1.10
N LEU A 161 0.32 22.36 1.85
CA LEU A 161 1.62 23.03 1.81
C LEU A 161 2.58 22.23 0.91
N LEU A 162 3.07 22.88 -0.14
CA LEU A 162 4.05 22.33 -1.09
C LEU A 162 5.24 23.26 -1.19
N PRO A 163 6.44 22.78 -1.57
CA PRO A 163 7.58 23.68 -1.81
C PRO A 163 7.28 24.70 -2.91
N SER A 164 7.80 25.90 -2.74
CA SER A 164 7.77 26.94 -3.77
C SER A 164 8.53 26.49 -5.04
N ARG A 165 8.11 26.98 -6.18
CA ARG A 165 8.82 26.78 -7.45
C ARG A 165 10.17 27.53 -7.52
N ASN A 166 10.35 28.52 -6.65
CA ASN A 166 11.47 29.44 -6.70
C ASN A 166 12.54 29.12 -5.65
N ILE A 167 12.59 27.89 -5.16
CA ILE A 167 13.60 27.46 -4.18
C ILE A 167 14.53 26.42 -4.79
N ASP A 168 15.77 26.42 -4.34
CA ASP A 168 16.69 25.33 -4.58
C ASP A 168 16.27 24.16 -3.69
N LEU A 169 15.87 23.06 -4.32
CA LEU A 169 15.43 21.89 -3.56
C LEU A 169 16.60 21.14 -2.95
N ALA A 170 16.46 20.73 -1.69
CA ALA A 170 17.41 19.82 -1.09
C ALA A 170 17.30 18.40 -1.71
N PHE A 171 16.13 18.05 -2.23
CA PHE A 171 15.80 16.87 -3.03
C PHE A 171 14.42 17.09 -3.72
N PRO A 172 14.19 16.54 -4.93
CA PRO A 172 15.17 15.85 -5.76
C PRO A 172 16.26 16.80 -6.27
N THR A 173 17.48 16.30 -6.40
CA THR A 173 18.63 17.02 -6.96
C THR A 173 19.50 16.09 -7.80
N ALA A 174 20.23 16.61 -8.78
CA ALA A 174 21.15 15.83 -9.60
C ALA A 174 22.36 15.36 -8.77
N VAL A 175 22.86 14.15 -9.04
CA VAL A 175 24.10 13.64 -8.40
C VAL A 175 25.33 14.30 -8.99
N ALA A 176 25.32 14.57 -10.30
CA ALA A 176 26.36 15.33 -10.97
C ALA A 176 26.15 16.83 -10.72
N ALA A 177 27.23 17.55 -10.41
CA ALA A 177 27.20 19.00 -10.24
C ALA A 177 27.17 19.69 -11.64
N ASP A 178 26.09 19.48 -12.39
CA ASP A 178 25.83 20.09 -13.68
C ASP A 178 24.53 20.89 -13.59
N ALA A 179 24.61 22.18 -13.90
CA ALA A 179 23.47 23.08 -13.84
C ALA A 179 22.32 22.66 -14.76
N SER A 180 22.62 22.12 -15.94
CA SER A 180 21.61 21.63 -16.88
C SER A 180 20.85 20.43 -16.32
N ALA A 181 21.55 19.50 -15.69
CA ALA A 181 20.94 18.35 -15.02
C ALA A 181 20.07 18.78 -13.82
N GLU A 182 20.52 19.77 -13.04
CA GLU A 182 19.77 20.30 -11.92
C GLU A 182 18.46 20.97 -12.37
N ASP A 183 18.53 21.82 -13.41
CA ASP A 183 17.35 22.46 -14.01
C ASP A 183 16.34 21.40 -14.53
N ALA A 184 16.80 20.37 -15.21
CA ALA A 184 15.94 19.29 -15.72
C ALA A 184 15.26 18.49 -14.57
N VAL A 185 15.98 18.23 -13.49
CA VAL A 185 15.43 17.57 -12.29
C VAL A 185 14.39 18.46 -11.62
N HIS A 186 14.67 19.74 -11.47
CA HIS A 186 13.76 20.72 -10.89
C HIS A 186 12.48 20.87 -11.73
N ASP A 187 12.58 21.02 -13.04
CA ASP A 187 11.44 21.18 -13.94
C ASP A 187 10.54 19.93 -13.93
N ARG A 188 11.13 18.74 -13.93
CA ARG A 188 10.38 17.50 -13.79
C ARG A 188 9.61 17.45 -12.47
N TRP A 189 10.26 17.77 -11.33
CA TRP A 189 9.59 17.83 -10.03
C TRP A 189 8.46 18.84 -10.05
N LEU A 190 8.69 20.03 -10.61
CA LEU A 190 7.71 21.11 -10.71
C LEU A 190 6.48 20.67 -11.52
N ALA A 191 6.71 20.05 -12.68
CA ALA A 191 5.65 19.50 -13.53
C ALA A 191 4.82 18.44 -12.76
N GLN A 192 5.48 17.53 -12.06
CA GLN A 192 4.80 16.52 -11.23
C GLN A 192 4.01 17.16 -10.09
N ARG A 193 4.61 18.10 -9.34
CA ARG A 193 3.94 18.82 -8.25
C ARG A 193 2.66 19.50 -8.73
N ASN A 194 2.76 20.24 -9.84
CA ASN A 194 1.64 20.98 -10.40
C ASN A 194 0.55 20.05 -10.94
N ALA A 195 0.91 19.03 -11.71
CA ALA A 195 -0.05 18.06 -12.24
C ALA A 195 -0.83 17.36 -11.13
N GLN A 196 -0.13 16.90 -10.10
CA GLN A 196 -0.77 16.23 -8.96
C GLN A 196 -1.65 17.17 -8.13
N GLY A 197 -1.23 18.42 -7.95
CA GLY A 197 -2.05 19.44 -7.30
C GLY A 197 -3.32 19.76 -8.10
N GLN A 198 -3.23 19.87 -9.43
CA GLN A 198 -4.38 20.09 -10.31
C GLN A 198 -5.36 18.92 -10.27
N VAL A 199 -4.87 17.67 -10.32
CA VAL A 199 -5.70 16.45 -10.22
C VAL A 199 -6.44 16.42 -8.88
N LEU A 200 -5.74 16.69 -7.78
CA LEU A 200 -6.33 16.76 -6.45
C LEU A 200 -7.46 17.80 -6.39
N ARG A 201 -7.17 19.00 -6.85
CA ARG A 201 -8.12 20.11 -6.88
C ARG A 201 -9.34 19.79 -7.76
N HIS A 202 -9.12 19.27 -8.96
CA HIS A 202 -10.18 18.93 -9.90
C HIS A 202 -11.12 17.88 -9.32
N ASN A 203 -10.59 16.75 -8.83
CA ASN A 203 -11.36 15.63 -8.32
C ASN A 203 -12.23 16.04 -7.11
N LEU A 204 -11.67 16.83 -6.21
CA LEU A 204 -12.42 17.29 -5.04
C LEU A 204 -13.47 18.34 -5.41
N LEU A 205 -13.12 19.35 -6.23
CA LEU A 205 -14.08 20.40 -6.63
C LEU A 205 -15.23 19.85 -7.49
N ALA A 206 -15.02 18.77 -8.25
CA ALA A 206 -16.08 18.11 -9.01
C ALA A 206 -17.24 17.65 -8.11
N LEU A 207 -16.98 17.31 -6.85
CA LEU A 207 -18.01 16.89 -5.89
C LEU A 207 -19.05 17.98 -5.59
N ARG A 208 -18.70 19.25 -5.78
CA ARG A 208 -19.67 20.35 -5.63
C ARG A 208 -20.85 20.20 -6.59
N ALA A 209 -20.55 19.96 -7.87
CA ALA A 209 -21.55 19.85 -8.92
C ALA A 209 -22.25 18.48 -8.93
N THR A 210 -21.53 17.42 -8.60
CA THR A 210 -22.04 16.05 -8.71
C THR A 210 -22.79 15.57 -7.48
N HIS A 211 -22.43 16.07 -6.29
CA HIS A 211 -22.97 15.61 -5.00
C HIS A 211 -23.46 16.74 -4.10
N GLY A 212 -23.33 18.00 -4.51
CA GLY A 212 -23.76 19.14 -3.68
C GLY A 212 -22.93 19.37 -2.41
N ILE A 213 -21.73 18.78 -2.33
CA ILE A 213 -20.84 18.87 -1.17
C ILE A 213 -20.14 20.24 -1.18
N ASP A 214 -20.10 20.93 -0.04
CA ASP A 214 -19.31 22.15 0.11
C ASP A 214 -17.82 21.82 0.20
N VAL A 215 -17.04 22.13 -0.84
CA VAL A 215 -15.64 21.75 -0.95
C VAL A 215 -14.73 22.95 -1.09
N HIS A 216 -13.70 23.06 -0.26
CA HIS A 216 -12.64 24.06 -0.38
C HIS A 216 -11.28 23.36 -0.47
N VAL A 217 -10.50 23.72 -1.48
CA VAL A 217 -9.14 23.19 -1.67
C VAL A 217 -8.19 24.35 -1.91
N THR A 218 -7.25 24.53 -1.00
CA THR A 218 -6.27 25.63 -1.04
C THR A 218 -4.87 25.10 -0.98
N PHE A 219 -3.98 25.66 -1.82
CA PHE A 219 -2.56 25.35 -1.84
C PHE A 219 -1.76 26.58 -1.46
N ARG A 220 -0.70 26.37 -0.67
CA ARG A 220 0.27 27.43 -0.38
C ARG A 220 1.70 26.90 -0.54
N ALA A 221 2.60 27.80 -0.89
CA ALA A 221 4.00 27.52 -1.17
C ALA A 221 4.88 27.72 0.05
N LEU A 222 5.73 26.76 0.35
CA LEU A 222 6.77 26.84 1.40
C LEU A 222 8.09 27.35 0.82
N PRO A 223 8.83 28.19 1.55
CA PRO A 223 10.15 28.67 1.13
C PRO A 223 11.28 27.68 1.39
N PHE A 224 10.97 26.38 1.61
CA PHE A 224 11.93 25.32 1.87
C PHE A 224 11.44 23.95 1.40
N THR A 225 12.37 23.02 1.24
CA THR A 225 12.08 21.61 0.99
C THR A 225 11.64 20.92 2.29
N PRO A 226 10.39 20.42 2.42
CA PRO A 226 9.95 19.75 3.64
C PRO A 226 10.68 18.42 3.81
N PRO A 227 11.36 18.18 4.94
CA PRO A 227 12.08 16.93 5.20
C PRO A 227 11.14 15.78 5.59
N VAL A 228 9.87 16.09 5.83
CA VAL A 228 8.86 15.15 6.32
C VAL A 228 7.55 15.33 5.57
N LYS A 229 6.71 14.31 5.66
CA LYS A 229 5.28 14.41 5.34
C LYS A 229 4.49 14.53 6.63
N LEU A 230 3.48 15.36 6.60
CA LEU A 230 2.49 15.47 7.68
C LEU A 230 1.10 15.51 7.06
N TYR A 231 0.20 14.70 7.58
CA TYR A 231 -1.22 14.77 7.28
C TYR A 231 -1.97 14.90 8.60
N LEU A 232 -2.81 15.91 8.71
CA LEU A 232 -3.69 16.13 9.86
C LEU A 232 -5.11 15.87 9.40
N LEU A 233 -5.81 14.95 10.08
CA LEU A 233 -7.13 14.50 9.71
C LEU A 233 -8.14 14.90 10.77
N ASN A 234 -9.08 15.76 10.43
CA ASN A 234 -10.21 16.23 11.27
C ASN A 234 -9.79 16.82 12.63
N GLY A 235 -8.51 17.24 12.79
CA GLY A 235 -7.95 17.65 14.06
C GLY A 235 -7.84 16.53 15.12
N ALA A 236 -8.13 15.30 14.73
CA ALA A 236 -8.13 14.12 15.60
C ALA A 236 -6.92 13.21 15.40
N GLU A 237 -6.27 13.29 14.26
CA GLU A 237 -5.16 12.41 13.92
C GLU A 237 -4.04 13.18 13.21
N ALA A 238 -2.80 12.86 13.55
CA ALA A 238 -1.59 13.31 12.86
C ALA A 238 -0.82 12.12 12.33
N LEU A 239 -0.58 12.11 11.02
CA LEU A 239 0.20 11.09 10.34
C LEU A 239 1.51 11.70 9.89
N PHE A 240 2.62 11.12 10.32
CA PHE A 240 3.95 11.66 10.13
C PHE A 240 4.86 10.63 9.44
N ALA A 241 5.66 11.07 8.47
CA ALA A 241 6.68 10.23 7.85
C ALA A 241 7.91 11.04 7.45
N TYR A 242 9.09 10.48 7.69
CA TYR A 242 10.31 10.99 7.06
C TYR A 242 10.34 10.59 5.59
N TYR A 243 10.88 11.45 4.73
CA TYR A 243 11.22 11.04 3.38
C TYR A 243 12.43 10.10 3.41
N THR A 244 12.30 8.93 2.77
CA THR A 244 13.42 8.03 2.55
C THR A 244 14.17 8.53 1.33
N LEU A 245 15.39 9.01 1.55
CA LEU A 245 16.24 9.51 0.48
C LEU A 245 17.08 8.37 -0.09
N GLY A 246 17.17 8.32 -1.41
CA GLY A 246 17.96 7.34 -2.13
C GLY A 246 18.54 7.90 -3.43
N ARG A 247 19.49 7.16 -3.99
CA ARG A 247 20.04 7.44 -5.31
C ARG A 247 19.22 6.68 -6.34
N HIS A 248 18.71 7.38 -7.33
CA HIS A 248 17.84 6.84 -8.37
C HIS A 248 18.37 7.20 -9.75
N GLU A 249 18.23 6.29 -10.68
CA GLU A 249 18.41 6.57 -12.09
C GLU A 249 17.03 6.91 -12.68
N ARG A 250 16.95 8.05 -13.35
CA ARG A 250 15.73 8.57 -13.96
C ARG A 250 15.97 8.94 -15.42
N GLU A 251 15.04 8.59 -16.28
CA GLU A 251 14.99 9.14 -17.61
C GLU A 251 14.27 10.50 -17.56
N ILE A 252 14.99 11.57 -17.91
CA ILE A 252 14.49 12.93 -17.96
C ILE A 252 14.92 13.50 -19.32
N ASP A 253 13.99 13.95 -20.14
CA ASP A 253 14.22 14.51 -21.46
C ASP A 253 15.08 13.60 -22.38
N HIS A 254 14.84 12.28 -22.31
CA HIS A 254 15.58 11.22 -23.03
C HIS A 254 17.03 11.01 -22.56
N GLU A 255 17.44 11.61 -21.44
CA GLU A 255 18.73 11.39 -20.79
C GLU A 255 18.57 10.60 -19.49
N HIS A 256 19.53 9.70 -19.22
CA HIS A 256 19.58 8.96 -17.95
C HIS A 256 20.36 9.76 -16.92
N LEU A 257 19.62 10.42 -16.02
CA LEU A 257 20.20 11.20 -14.93
C LEU A 257 20.16 10.44 -13.61
N GLN A 258 21.24 10.54 -12.86
CA GLN A 258 21.28 10.05 -11.48
C GLN A 258 20.87 11.19 -10.55
N THR A 259 19.89 10.89 -9.68
CA THR A 259 19.32 11.87 -8.76
C THR A 259 19.33 11.36 -7.33
N TYR A 260 19.52 12.25 -6.36
CA TYR A 260 19.09 12.01 -4.99
C TYR A 260 17.62 12.42 -4.88
N ASP A 261 16.75 11.45 -4.64
CA ASP A 261 15.30 11.67 -4.63
C ASP A 261 14.64 11.01 -3.43
N ALA A 262 13.42 11.44 -3.13
CA ALA A 262 12.62 10.97 -2.02
C ALA A 262 11.61 9.90 -2.43
N GLU A 263 11.68 8.70 -1.83
CA GLU A 263 10.67 7.66 -1.99
C GLU A 263 9.45 7.90 -1.10
N GLY A 264 8.62 8.88 -1.48
CA GLY A 264 7.49 9.28 -0.64
C GLY A 264 6.44 8.18 -0.39
N THR A 265 6.20 7.27 -1.33
CA THR A 265 5.19 6.22 -1.21
C THR A 265 5.59 5.08 -0.28
N ARG A 266 6.89 4.84 -0.11
CA ARG A 266 7.47 3.81 0.75
C ARG A 266 7.85 4.30 2.14
N SER A 267 7.88 5.61 2.36
CA SER A 267 8.17 6.18 3.69
C SER A 267 7.25 5.59 4.74
N MET A 268 7.80 5.21 5.87
CA MET A 268 7.04 4.63 6.99
C MET A 268 6.22 5.71 7.67
N LEU A 269 4.90 5.53 7.71
CA LEU A 269 3.94 6.46 8.29
C LEU A 269 3.66 6.09 9.73
N PHE A 270 3.92 7.02 10.64
CA PHE A 270 3.60 6.95 12.06
C PHE A 270 2.26 7.65 12.29
N ALA A 271 1.42 7.07 13.12
CA ALA A 271 0.11 7.62 13.44
C ALA A 271 0.04 8.01 14.92
N PHE A 272 -0.56 9.16 15.17
CA PHE A 272 -0.82 9.71 16.50
C PHE A 272 -2.27 10.16 16.55
N GLU A 273 -3.01 9.78 17.60
CA GLU A 273 -4.44 10.02 17.72
C GLU A 273 -4.77 10.83 18.98
N GLN A 274 -5.72 11.76 18.85
CA GLN A 274 -6.28 12.47 20.01
C GLN A 274 -6.92 11.47 20.96
N GLY A 275 -6.57 11.58 22.26
CA GLY A 275 -7.13 10.71 23.28
C GLY A 275 -6.47 9.34 23.43
N ALA A 276 -5.51 8.97 22.56
CA ALA A 276 -4.74 7.72 22.70
C ALA A 276 -3.70 7.76 23.83
N GLY A 277 -3.43 8.93 24.37
CA GLY A 277 -2.50 9.17 25.46
C GLY A 277 -1.92 10.58 25.42
N LEU A 278 -1.23 11.00 26.48
CA LEU A 278 -0.69 12.37 26.59
C LEU A 278 0.31 12.66 25.47
N ARG A 279 1.16 11.70 25.12
CA ARG A 279 2.17 11.86 24.06
C ARG A 279 1.50 12.08 22.69
N ASP A 280 0.54 11.26 22.36
CA ASP A 280 -0.12 11.30 21.06
C ASP A 280 -0.98 12.56 20.93
N THR A 281 -1.75 12.88 21.96
CA THR A 281 -2.50 14.14 22.02
C THR A 281 -1.58 15.35 21.85
N ALA A 282 -0.46 15.39 22.58
CA ALA A 282 0.50 16.49 22.46
C ALA A 282 1.11 16.56 21.05
N PHE A 283 1.38 15.43 20.40
CA PHE A 283 1.91 15.39 19.04
C PHE A 283 0.89 15.96 18.04
N VAL A 284 -0.38 15.56 18.13
CA VAL A 284 -1.46 16.09 17.26
C VAL A 284 -1.60 17.58 17.44
N ASP A 285 -1.65 18.07 18.69
CA ASP A 285 -1.79 19.47 19.01
C ASP A 285 -0.59 20.31 18.51
N GLN A 286 0.64 19.83 18.74
CA GLN A 286 1.84 20.55 18.29
C GLN A 286 1.96 20.53 16.76
N SER A 287 1.63 19.43 16.11
CA SER A 287 1.62 19.31 14.64
C SER A 287 0.60 20.27 14.02
N THR A 288 -0.58 20.37 14.61
CA THR A 288 -1.64 21.30 14.15
C THR A 288 -1.18 22.75 14.30
N ARG A 289 -0.65 23.13 15.47
CA ARG A 289 -0.14 24.49 15.70
C ARG A 289 1.01 24.83 14.74
N TRP A 290 1.92 23.87 14.51
CA TRP A 290 3.03 24.07 13.60
C TRP A 290 2.57 24.24 12.15
N PHE A 291 1.61 23.42 11.70
CA PHE A 291 1.04 23.55 10.37
C PHE A 291 0.34 24.91 10.21
N ASP A 292 -0.48 25.33 11.17
CA ASP A 292 -1.18 26.62 11.15
C ASP A 292 -0.16 27.79 11.15
N ALA A 293 0.91 27.70 11.94
CA ALA A 293 1.96 28.70 11.93
C ALA A 293 2.66 28.81 10.56
N LEU A 294 3.00 27.68 9.91
CA LEU A 294 3.54 27.68 8.55
C LEU A 294 2.56 28.30 7.56
N TRP A 295 1.28 27.96 7.70
CA TRP A 295 0.21 28.42 6.83
C TRP A 295 0.01 29.93 6.93
N GLU A 296 0.01 30.48 8.12
CA GLU A 296 -0.33 31.87 8.39
C GLU A 296 0.85 32.83 8.21
N THR A 297 2.09 32.35 8.35
CA THR A 297 3.27 33.24 8.43
C THR A 297 4.16 33.16 7.19
N ILE A 298 4.85 32.04 6.98
CA ILE A 298 5.94 31.95 6.00
C ILE A 298 5.52 31.42 4.64
N SER A 299 4.35 30.78 4.53
CA SER A 299 3.86 30.30 3.25
C SER A 299 3.25 31.43 2.42
N SER A 300 3.36 31.32 1.11
CA SER A 300 2.80 32.28 0.13
C SER A 300 1.73 31.60 -0.71
N GLU A 301 1.02 32.37 -1.53
CA GLU A 301 0.07 31.81 -2.48
C GLU A 301 0.79 30.93 -3.49
N LEU A 302 0.21 29.76 -3.79
CA LEU A 302 0.77 28.82 -4.73
C LEU A 302 -0.13 28.71 -5.97
N GLN A 303 0.44 29.01 -7.13
CA GLN A 303 -0.20 28.76 -8.40
C GLN A 303 0.28 27.41 -8.96
N LEU A 304 -0.69 26.56 -9.33
CA LEU A 304 -0.46 25.24 -9.94
C LEU A 304 -0.42 25.38 -11.48
N THR A 305 0.38 26.32 -11.98
CA THR A 305 0.59 26.53 -13.41
C THR A 305 1.96 26.06 -13.83
N ALA A 306 2.08 25.64 -15.08
CA ALA A 306 3.37 25.30 -15.71
C ALA A 306 4.32 26.51 -15.68
#